data_44c3cc367883f07e1297a5f95972b74a
#
_entry.id   44c3cc367883f07e1297a5f95972b74a
#
_cell.length_a   1.000
_cell.length_b   1.000
_cell.length_c   1.000
_cell.angle_alpha   90.00
_cell.angle_beta   90.00
_cell.angle_gamma   90.00
#
_symmetry.space_group_name_H-M   'P 1'
#
loop_
_entity.id
_entity.type
_entity.pdbx_description
1 polymer ?
#
loop_
_entity_poly.entity_id
_entity_poly.type
_entity_poly.pdbx_seq_one_letter_code
_entity_poly.pdbx_strand_id
1 'polypeptide(L)'
;MRYLFTSLLIATGMSSAYAADAPTSITPLVISANPTTSLNPSIVEMQTNIGTVTMELDWNKAPISSKNFLDYTNKGFYKNTVFHRTVKQGISIVQGGGLDAQTITFKKTATPIKNESSNGLSNLKGTVAMARTSEPNSATSQFFFNFEDNLGLNKSSDLPAGAGYAVFADVIGGMDVVTQIGGLATLKTSYSADGTPYLSTVTDCGFNFCLKKVIIENIYTSKVVDSTSSITRVTVNGTGGKITSLPAGISCTSTSKAASKTCVLTKALGTPVSLISTPSKGYEMRGWSGDCQGFTTPLPLTTKITDETTKVTTPKNNNCTATFAKIGS
;
A
#
# COMPACT_ATOMS: atom_id res chain seq x y z
N MET A 1 43.88 74.77 -39.60
CA MET A 1 44.11 74.73 -41.05
C MET A 1 43.29 73.61 -41.67
N ARG A 2 42.36 74.04 -42.52
CA ARG A 2 41.82 73.42 -43.69
C ARG A 2 41.15 72.06 -43.50
N TYR A 3 39.80 71.97 -43.60
CA TYR A 3 38.98 71.80 -44.81
C TYR A 3 38.95 70.36 -45.25
N LEU A 4 37.92 69.70 -45.67
CA LEU A 4 36.63 70.02 -46.25
C LEU A 4 35.91 68.70 -46.61
N PHE A 5 34.60 68.76 -46.63
CA PHE A 5 33.62 68.21 -47.58
C PHE A 5 33.42 66.69 -47.70
N THR A 6 32.24 66.32 -47.35
CA THR A 6 31.08 65.97 -48.16
C THR A 6 31.14 64.61 -48.89
N SER A 7 30.22 63.77 -48.59
CA SER A 7 29.20 63.41 -49.56
C SER A 7 28.05 62.63 -48.93
N LEU A 8 26.90 63.16 -49.02
CA LEU A 8 25.60 62.59 -48.80
C LEU A 8 25.29 61.61 -49.95
N LEU A 9 25.15 60.31 -49.67
CA LEU A 9 24.50 59.39 -50.59
C LEU A 9 23.26 58.82 -49.94
N ILE A 10 22.12 59.32 -50.41
CA ILE A 10 20.78 58.80 -50.15
C ILE A 10 20.68 57.51 -50.97
N ALA A 11 20.63 56.37 -50.32
CA ALA A 11 20.20 55.13 -50.91
C ALA A 11 18.81 54.79 -50.38
N THR A 12 17.82 55.02 -51.19
CA THR A 12 16.44 54.51 -51.00
C THR A 12 16.47 53.00 -51.16
N GLY A 13 16.46 52.32 -50.04
CA GLY A 13 16.30 50.88 -49.99
C GLY A 13 14.90 50.53 -49.49
N MET A 14 14.12 49.92 -50.37
CA MET A 14 12.77 49.43 -50.12
C MET A 14 12.74 48.54 -48.87
N SER A 15 12.04 48.98 -47.86
CA SER A 15 11.68 48.16 -46.70
C SER A 15 10.49 47.30 -47.13
N SER A 16 10.74 46.06 -47.52
CA SER A 16 9.71 45.05 -47.57
C SER A 16 9.35 44.70 -46.15
N ALA A 17 8.23 45.24 -45.69
CA ALA A 17 7.62 44.79 -44.45
C ALA A 17 7.17 43.34 -44.61
N TYR A 18 7.92 42.42 -44.03
CA TYR A 18 7.37 41.10 -43.69
C TYR A 18 6.30 41.33 -42.63
N ALA A 19 5.06 41.28 -43.05
CA ALA A 19 3.94 41.10 -42.13
C ALA A 19 4.17 39.71 -41.48
N ALA A 20 4.59 39.71 -40.26
CA ALA A 20 4.55 38.52 -39.41
C ALA A 20 3.04 38.22 -39.23
N ASP A 21 2.59 37.14 -39.84
CA ASP A 21 1.29 36.56 -39.51
C ASP A 21 1.25 36.32 -38.01
N ALA A 22 0.38 37.07 -37.34
CA ALA A 22 0.07 36.78 -35.94
C ALA A 22 -0.49 35.37 -35.89
N PRO A 23 0.01 34.51 -34.95
CA PRO A 23 -0.53 33.17 -34.82
C PRO A 23 -2.04 33.30 -34.54
N THR A 24 -2.81 32.80 -35.46
CA THR A 24 -4.24 32.59 -35.32
C THR A 24 -4.50 31.92 -33.98
N SER A 25 -5.29 32.60 -33.16
CA SER A 25 -6.02 32.09 -32.00
C SER A 25 -5.82 30.61 -31.72
N ILE A 26 -4.91 30.28 -30.80
CA ILE A 26 -4.93 29.03 -30.10
C ILE A 26 -6.20 29.04 -29.28
N THR A 27 -7.27 28.46 -29.81
CA THR A 27 -8.38 28.02 -28.97
C THR A 27 -7.77 27.27 -27.80
N PRO A 28 -7.98 27.67 -26.53
CA PRO A 28 -7.55 26.84 -25.41
C PRO A 28 -8.17 25.48 -25.64
N LEU A 29 -7.35 24.44 -25.69
CA LEU A 29 -7.86 23.10 -25.61
C LEU A 29 -8.62 23.07 -24.30
N VAL A 30 -9.92 23.17 -24.35
CA VAL A 30 -10.79 22.87 -23.25
C VAL A 30 -10.59 21.37 -23.07
N ILE A 31 -9.61 21.01 -22.24
CA ILE A 31 -9.59 19.70 -21.62
C ILE A 31 -10.89 19.71 -20.83
N SER A 32 -11.92 19.15 -21.44
CA SER A 32 -13.13 18.78 -20.73
C SER A 32 -12.60 17.95 -19.58
N ALA A 33 -12.48 18.59 -18.42
CA ALA A 33 -12.35 17.89 -17.17
C ALA A 33 -13.59 17.01 -17.16
N ASN A 34 -13.39 15.74 -17.51
CA ASN A 34 -14.42 14.75 -17.35
C ASN A 34 -14.76 14.77 -15.86
N PRO A 35 -15.89 15.37 -15.47
CA PRO A 35 -16.18 15.49 -14.05
C PRO A 35 -16.48 14.11 -13.56
N THR A 36 -15.84 13.74 -12.46
CA THR A 36 -16.22 12.61 -11.64
C THR A 36 -15.91 11.21 -12.18
N THR A 37 -14.67 10.91 -12.49
CA THR A 37 -14.17 9.68 -11.96
C THR A 37 -13.86 9.95 -10.48
N SER A 38 -14.79 9.63 -9.62
CA SER A 38 -14.50 9.41 -8.20
C SER A 38 -13.34 8.43 -8.19
N LEU A 39 -12.12 8.93 -7.95
CA LEU A 39 -10.94 8.08 -7.89
C LEU A 39 -11.15 7.17 -6.68
N ASN A 40 -11.52 5.93 -6.97
CA ASN A 40 -11.68 4.94 -5.91
C ASN A 40 -10.33 4.79 -5.22
N PRO A 41 -10.26 4.90 -3.89
CA PRO A 41 -9.01 4.80 -3.18
C PRO A 41 -8.39 3.43 -3.44
N SER A 42 -7.17 3.40 -3.99
CA SER A 42 -6.46 2.16 -4.29
C SER A 42 -5.74 1.62 -3.07
N ILE A 43 -5.29 2.50 -2.17
CA ILE A 43 -4.45 2.11 -1.03
C ILE A 43 -5.30 1.99 0.23
N VAL A 44 -5.14 0.86 0.90
CA VAL A 44 -5.84 0.55 2.16
C VAL A 44 -4.81 0.12 3.21
N GLU A 45 -4.91 0.67 4.41
CA GLU A 45 -4.09 0.30 5.56
C GLU A 45 -4.93 -0.47 6.58
N MET A 46 -4.49 -1.68 6.88
CA MET A 46 -5.07 -2.54 7.90
C MET A 46 -4.18 -2.54 9.14
N GLN A 47 -4.68 -1.96 10.20
CA GLN A 47 -4.04 -2.01 11.51
C GLN A 47 -4.46 -3.27 12.25
N THR A 48 -3.48 -4.03 12.71
CA THR A 48 -3.69 -5.18 13.58
C THR A 48 -2.97 -4.95 14.91
N ASN A 49 -3.31 -5.72 15.92
CA ASN A 49 -2.64 -5.66 17.23
C ASN A 49 -1.16 -6.12 17.20
N ILE A 50 -0.64 -6.55 16.05
CA ILE A 50 0.78 -6.94 15.88
C ILE A 50 1.50 -6.17 14.78
N GLY A 51 0.82 -5.30 14.05
CA GLY A 51 1.42 -4.45 13.03
C GLY A 51 0.42 -4.03 11.96
N THR A 52 0.89 -3.25 11.00
CA THR A 52 0.08 -2.71 9.91
C THR A 52 0.41 -3.42 8.61
N VAL A 53 -0.62 -3.78 7.85
CA VAL A 53 -0.52 -4.29 6.48
C VAL A 53 -1.09 -3.24 5.55
N THR A 54 -0.33 -2.86 4.51
CA THR A 54 -0.76 -1.92 3.48
C THR A 54 -1.02 -2.69 2.20
N MET A 55 -2.19 -2.50 1.61
CA MET A 55 -2.64 -3.18 0.39
C MET A 55 -2.97 -2.16 -0.71
N GLU A 56 -2.73 -2.54 -1.95
CA GLU A 56 -3.20 -1.82 -3.12
C GLU A 56 -4.31 -2.63 -3.82
N LEU A 57 -5.49 -2.04 -3.94
CA LEU A 57 -6.65 -2.66 -4.58
C LEU A 57 -6.51 -2.59 -6.10
N ASP A 58 -6.75 -3.69 -6.80
CA ASP A 58 -6.75 -3.73 -8.27
C ASP A 58 -8.14 -3.42 -8.83
N TRP A 59 -8.38 -2.14 -9.09
CA TRP A 59 -9.63 -1.66 -9.69
C TRP A 59 -9.79 -2.02 -11.17
N ASN A 60 -8.71 -2.34 -11.85
CA ASN A 60 -8.74 -2.65 -13.27
C ASN A 60 -9.17 -4.10 -13.52
N LYS A 61 -8.62 -5.02 -12.75
CA LYS A 61 -8.83 -6.46 -12.94
C LYS A 61 -9.86 -7.08 -11.98
N ALA A 62 -10.08 -6.45 -10.82
CA ALA A 62 -11.00 -6.94 -9.80
C ALA A 62 -11.91 -5.82 -9.23
N PRO A 63 -12.63 -5.06 -10.08
CA PRO A 63 -13.42 -3.90 -9.63
C PRO A 63 -14.54 -4.27 -8.66
N ILE A 64 -15.19 -5.41 -8.81
CA ILE A 64 -16.28 -5.86 -7.95
C ILE A 64 -15.74 -6.24 -6.56
N SER A 65 -14.67 -7.00 -6.51
CA SER A 65 -14.02 -7.44 -5.26
C SER A 65 -13.39 -6.27 -4.53
N SER A 66 -12.70 -5.38 -5.24
CA SER A 66 -12.12 -4.14 -4.69
C SER A 66 -13.19 -3.23 -4.08
N LYS A 67 -14.29 -3.03 -4.82
CA LYS A 67 -15.42 -2.24 -4.32
C LYS A 67 -16.07 -2.88 -3.08
N ASN A 68 -16.29 -4.18 -3.11
CA ASN A 68 -16.88 -4.92 -2.00
C ASN A 68 -16.03 -4.79 -0.73
N PHE A 69 -14.72 -4.98 -0.86
CA PHE A 69 -13.80 -4.82 0.28
C PHE A 69 -13.82 -3.39 0.81
N LEU A 70 -13.80 -2.39 -0.07
CA LEU A 70 -13.85 -0.99 0.31
C LEU A 70 -15.19 -0.61 0.98
N ASP A 71 -16.31 -1.14 0.50
CA ASP A 71 -17.63 -0.91 1.11
C ASP A 71 -17.69 -1.42 2.55
N TYR A 72 -17.13 -2.61 2.83
CA TYR A 72 -17.00 -3.14 4.18
C TYR A 72 -16.03 -2.30 5.04
N THR A 73 -14.93 -1.86 4.47
CA THR A 73 -13.95 -0.97 5.13
C THR A 73 -14.61 0.34 5.56
N ASN A 74 -15.31 1.01 4.65
CA ASN A 74 -15.95 2.30 4.90
C ASN A 74 -17.09 2.22 5.94
N LYS A 75 -17.71 1.05 6.08
CA LYS A 75 -18.71 0.78 7.12
C LYS A 75 -18.10 0.41 8.48
N GLY A 76 -16.77 0.36 8.58
CA GLY A 76 -16.07 -0.08 9.80
C GLY A 76 -16.31 -1.55 10.15
N PHE A 77 -16.77 -2.36 9.18
CA PHE A 77 -17.16 -3.75 9.40
C PHE A 77 -16.01 -4.59 9.94
N TYR A 78 -14.80 -4.38 9.44
CA TYR A 78 -13.63 -5.18 9.81
C TYR A 78 -13.07 -4.88 11.20
N LYS A 79 -13.45 -3.76 11.79
CA LYS A 79 -13.01 -3.41 13.14
C LYS A 79 -13.43 -4.48 14.14
N ASN A 80 -12.48 -4.90 14.97
CA ASN A 80 -12.63 -5.98 15.95
C ASN A 80 -12.97 -7.35 15.32
N THR A 81 -12.59 -7.59 14.07
CA THR A 81 -12.61 -8.96 13.54
C THR A 81 -11.24 -9.63 13.73
N VAL A 82 -11.23 -10.96 13.75
CA VAL A 82 -10.02 -11.76 13.93
C VAL A 82 -9.60 -12.44 12.63
N PHE A 83 -8.31 -12.72 12.53
CA PHE A 83 -7.85 -13.80 11.66
C PHE A 83 -8.20 -15.11 12.34
N HIS A 84 -9.10 -15.87 11.74
CA HIS A 84 -9.69 -17.06 12.36
C HIS A 84 -9.23 -18.37 11.73
N ARG A 85 -8.43 -18.29 10.65
CA ARG A 85 -7.95 -19.48 9.95
C ARG A 85 -6.57 -19.24 9.38
N THR A 86 -5.64 -20.16 9.67
CA THR A 86 -4.32 -20.25 9.04
C THR A 86 -4.12 -21.66 8.53
N VAL A 87 -3.73 -21.77 7.26
CA VAL A 87 -3.35 -23.03 6.61
C VAL A 87 -1.88 -22.97 6.23
N LYS A 88 -1.15 -24.08 6.45
CA LYS A 88 0.31 -24.18 6.20
C LYS A 88 0.68 -25.43 5.40
N GLN A 89 -0.31 -26.26 5.04
CA GLN A 89 -0.11 -27.50 4.28
C GLN A 89 -1.01 -27.51 3.06
N GLY A 90 -0.43 -27.79 1.92
CA GLY A 90 -1.12 -27.76 0.61
C GLY A 90 -1.33 -26.36 0.07
N ILE A 91 -1.79 -25.42 0.90
CA ILE A 91 -1.86 -23.99 0.63
C ILE A 91 -1.34 -23.22 1.84
N SER A 92 -0.89 -21.98 1.62
CA SER A 92 -0.30 -21.14 2.67
C SER A 92 -1.04 -19.82 2.74
N ILE A 93 -2.09 -19.77 3.57
CA ILE A 93 -2.98 -18.61 3.68
C ILE A 93 -3.27 -18.21 5.13
N VAL A 94 -3.58 -16.93 5.31
CA VAL A 94 -4.14 -16.36 6.54
C VAL A 94 -5.46 -15.71 6.21
N GLN A 95 -6.57 -16.23 6.75
CA GLN A 95 -7.93 -15.82 6.45
C GLN A 95 -8.56 -15.07 7.63
N GLY A 96 -9.24 -13.97 7.32
CA GLY A 96 -9.95 -13.12 8.29
C GLY A 96 -11.16 -12.42 7.68
N GLY A 97 -11.62 -11.35 8.35
CA GLY A 97 -12.63 -10.44 7.82
C GLY A 97 -14.09 -10.86 8.04
N GLY A 98 -14.38 -11.66 9.07
CA GLY A 98 -15.77 -12.07 9.31
C GLY A 98 -16.13 -12.38 10.76
N LEU A 99 -15.22 -12.95 11.53
CA LEU A 99 -15.46 -13.39 12.89
C LEU A 99 -15.18 -12.26 13.89
N ASP A 100 -16.15 -11.91 14.69
CA ASP A 100 -16.00 -10.88 15.72
C ASP A 100 -15.10 -11.37 16.86
N ALA A 101 -14.21 -10.49 17.33
CA ALA A 101 -13.20 -10.83 18.34
C ALA A 101 -13.78 -11.05 19.74
N GLN A 102 -14.89 -10.42 20.07
CA GLN A 102 -15.52 -10.47 21.39
C GLN A 102 -16.57 -11.57 21.48
N THR A 103 -17.51 -11.57 20.54
CA THR A 103 -18.64 -12.53 20.56
C THR A 103 -18.29 -13.89 20.00
N ILE A 104 -17.20 -13.97 19.22
CA ILE A 104 -16.76 -15.21 18.52
C ILE A 104 -17.88 -15.75 17.61
N THR A 105 -18.60 -14.84 16.98
CA THR A 105 -19.64 -15.14 16.00
C THR A 105 -19.34 -14.40 14.70
N PHE A 106 -19.82 -14.96 13.56
CA PHE A 106 -19.69 -14.26 12.30
C PHE A 106 -20.64 -13.06 12.24
N LYS A 107 -20.09 -11.92 11.83
CA LYS A 107 -20.87 -10.70 11.59
C LYS A 107 -21.82 -10.90 10.42
N LYS A 108 -23.00 -10.28 10.46
CA LYS A 108 -23.97 -10.28 9.37
C LYS A 108 -23.40 -9.57 8.15
N THR A 109 -23.36 -10.27 7.02
CA THR A 109 -22.79 -9.76 5.74
C THR A 109 -23.87 -9.22 4.81
N ALA A 110 -23.46 -8.48 3.80
CA ALA A 110 -24.28 -8.10 2.65
C ALA A 110 -24.46 -9.29 1.70
N THR A 111 -25.20 -9.09 0.61
CA THR A 111 -25.36 -10.06 -0.49
C THR A 111 -24.01 -10.46 -1.06
N PRO A 112 -23.83 -11.72 -1.42
CA PRO A 112 -22.63 -12.20 -2.10
C PRO A 112 -22.37 -11.50 -3.43
N ILE A 113 -21.09 -11.44 -3.82
CA ILE A 113 -20.65 -10.83 -5.07
C ILE A 113 -20.30 -11.88 -6.13
N LYS A 114 -20.31 -11.44 -7.41
CA LYS A 114 -19.83 -12.24 -8.53
C LYS A 114 -18.32 -12.51 -8.38
N ASN A 115 -17.91 -13.72 -8.68
CA ASN A 115 -16.52 -14.16 -8.64
C ASN A 115 -15.73 -13.59 -9.84
N GLU A 116 -14.62 -12.94 -9.56
CA GLU A 116 -13.71 -12.39 -10.57
C GLU A 116 -12.43 -13.21 -10.76
N SER A 117 -12.42 -14.50 -10.38
CA SER A 117 -11.21 -15.35 -10.49
C SER A 117 -10.71 -15.57 -11.94
N SER A 118 -11.46 -15.12 -12.94
CA SER A 118 -11.07 -15.13 -14.36
C SER A 118 -10.31 -13.87 -14.79
N ASN A 119 -9.90 -13.03 -13.85
CA ASN A 119 -9.31 -11.72 -14.10
C ASN A 119 -7.82 -11.74 -14.53
N GLY A 120 -7.23 -12.94 -14.65
CA GLY A 120 -5.83 -13.13 -15.03
C GLY A 120 -4.82 -12.87 -13.90
N LEU A 121 -5.29 -12.58 -12.68
CA LEU A 121 -4.44 -12.52 -11.49
C LEU A 121 -4.26 -13.91 -10.89
N SER A 122 -3.08 -14.15 -10.32
CA SER A 122 -2.71 -15.42 -9.68
C SER A 122 -2.57 -15.26 -8.17
N ASN A 123 -2.91 -16.31 -7.43
CA ASN A 123 -2.74 -16.38 -5.97
C ASN A 123 -1.25 -16.59 -5.62
N LEU A 124 -0.43 -15.59 -5.88
CA LEU A 124 0.99 -15.55 -5.56
C LEU A 124 1.21 -15.01 -4.16
N LYS A 125 2.38 -15.26 -3.60
CA LYS A 125 2.82 -14.65 -2.35
C LYS A 125 2.66 -13.13 -2.38
N GLY A 126 2.05 -12.57 -1.33
CA GLY A 126 1.79 -11.14 -1.22
C GLY A 126 0.47 -10.70 -1.84
N THR A 127 -0.30 -11.57 -2.48
CA THR A 127 -1.64 -11.21 -2.98
C THR A 127 -2.73 -11.42 -1.94
N VAL A 128 -3.85 -10.73 -2.13
CA VAL A 128 -5.05 -10.85 -1.29
C VAL A 128 -6.22 -11.29 -2.16
N ALA A 129 -6.93 -12.33 -1.72
CA ALA A 129 -8.06 -12.87 -2.47
C ALA A 129 -9.32 -12.99 -1.62
N MET A 130 -10.49 -12.98 -2.29
CA MET A 130 -11.78 -13.18 -1.65
C MET A 130 -11.96 -14.64 -1.23
N ALA A 131 -12.27 -14.86 0.05
CA ALA A 131 -12.72 -16.16 0.53
C ALA A 131 -14.17 -16.41 0.13
N ARG A 132 -14.50 -17.68 -0.16
CA ARG A 132 -15.84 -18.14 -0.59
C ARG A 132 -16.13 -19.55 -0.10
N THR A 133 -17.37 -19.97 -0.18
CA THR A 133 -17.80 -21.37 -0.01
C THR A 133 -17.53 -22.19 -1.29
N SER A 134 -18.06 -23.39 -1.40
CA SER A 134 -18.04 -24.18 -2.65
C SER A 134 -18.72 -23.46 -3.82
N GLU A 135 -19.73 -22.63 -3.51
CA GLU A 135 -20.42 -21.86 -4.53
C GLU A 135 -19.54 -20.72 -5.07
N PRO A 136 -19.35 -20.63 -6.40
CA PRO A 136 -18.44 -19.64 -7.00
C PRO A 136 -18.74 -18.19 -6.62
N ASN A 137 -20.02 -17.80 -6.61
CA ASN A 137 -20.48 -16.43 -6.35
C ASN A 137 -20.97 -16.27 -4.90
N SER A 138 -20.24 -16.81 -3.92
CA SER A 138 -20.61 -16.76 -2.50
C SER A 138 -19.74 -15.85 -1.65
N ALA A 139 -18.77 -15.19 -2.25
CA ALA A 139 -17.88 -14.27 -1.50
C ALA A 139 -18.67 -13.10 -0.92
N THR A 140 -18.38 -12.75 0.34
CA THR A 140 -18.97 -11.60 1.02
C THR A 140 -17.87 -10.73 1.64
N SER A 141 -17.61 -10.80 2.95
CA SER A 141 -16.63 -9.96 3.63
C SER A 141 -15.27 -10.62 3.82
N GLN A 142 -15.21 -11.95 3.84
CA GLN A 142 -13.98 -12.65 4.20
C GLN A 142 -12.96 -12.62 3.06
N PHE A 143 -11.70 -12.47 3.43
CA PHE A 143 -10.56 -12.47 2.54
C PHE A 143 -9.41 -13.28 3.14
N PHE A 144 -8.41 -13.60 2.32
CA PHE A 144 -7.18 -14.19 2.80
C PHE A 144 -5.95 -13.58 2.13
N PHE A 145 -4.87 -13.56 2.87
CA PHE A 145 -3.54 -13.26 2.37
C PHE A 145 -2.86 -14.55 1.93
N ASN A 146 -2.21 -14.53 0.78
CA ASN A 146 -1.29 -15.56 0.35
C ASN A 146 0.10 -15.25 0.92
N PHE A 147 0.59 -16.02 1.90
CA PHE A 147 1.95 -15.79 2.42
C PHE A 147 3.01 -16.70 1.77
N GLU A 148 2.60 -17.60 0.88
CA GLU A 148 3.39 -18.27 -0.15
C GLU A 148 2.57 -18.39 -1.44
N ASP A 149 3.19 -18.89 -2.53
CA ASP A 149 2.49 -19.11 -3.80
C ASP A 149 1.46 -20.24 -3.68
N ASN A 150 0.22 -19.95 -4.06
CA ASN A 150 -0.91 -20.86 -3.97
C ASN A 150 -1.59 -21.04 -5.34
N LEU A 151 -0.82 -21.47 -6.36
CA LEU A 151 -1.32 -21.60 -7.74
C LEU A 151 -2.52 -22.51 -7.87
N GLY A 152 -2.68 -23.50 -6.99
CA GLY A 152 -3.87 -24.36 -6.92
C GLY A 152 -5.17 -23.63 -6.55
N LEU A 153 -5.10 -22.37 -6.11
CA LEU A 153 -6.28 -21.52 -5.86
C LEU A 153 -6.70 -20.70 -7.09
N ASN A 154 -5.91 -20.72 -8.15
CA ASN A 154 -6.27 -20.06 -9.40
C ASN A 154 -7.43 -20.76 -10.09
N LYS A 155 -8.12 -20.05 -10.98
CA LYS A 155 -9.16 -20.67 -11.80
C LYS A 155 -8.58 -21.84 -12.57
N SER A 156 -9.21 -23.00 -12.46
CA SER A 156 -8.86 -24.19 -13.22
C SER A 156 -10.10 -25.07 -13.40
N SER A 157 -10.07 -25.96 -14.40
CA SER A 157 -11.14 -26.98 -14.60
C SER A 157 -11.24 -27.96 -13.43
N ASP A 158 -10.17 -28.11 -12.65
CA ASP A 158 -10.09 -29.08 -11.55
C ASP A 158 -10.77 -28.59 -10.26
N LEU A 159 -11.15 -27.31 -10.21
CA LEU A 159 -11.88 -26.75 -9.08
C LEU A 159 -13.39 -26.92 -9.27
N PRO A 160 -14.15 -27.11 -8.18
CA PRO A 160 -15.61 -27.14 -8.24
C PRO A 160 -16.15 -25.94 -9.03
N ALA A 161 -17.01 -26.20 -10.02
CA ALA A 161 -17.54 -25.21 -10.98
C ALA A 161 -16.46 -24.43 -11.77
N GLY A 162 -15.21 -24.94 -11.84
CA GLY A 162 -14.09 -24.29 -12.55
C GLY A 162 -13.66 -22.95 -11.97
N ALA A 163 -14.17 -22.55 -10.82
CA ALA A 163 -13.96 -21.24 -10.26
C ALA A 163 -12.80 -21.23 -9.23
N GLY A 164 -11.80 -20.38 -9.45
CA GLY A 164 -10.75 -20.10 -8.48
C GLY A 164 -11.19 -19.08 -7.42
N TYR A 165 -10.20 -18.55 -6.72
CA TYR A 165 -10.36 -17.48 -5.75
C TYR A 165 -9.89 -16.16 -6.38
N ALA A 166 -10.75 -15.14 -6.33
CA ALA A 166 -10.50 -13.86 -6.99
C ALA A 166 -9.46 -13.03 -6.22
N VAL A 167 -8.26 -12.93 -6.76
CA VAL A 167 -7.27 -11.95 -6.29
C VAL A 167 -7.77 -10.55 -6.62
N PHE A 168 -7.69 -9.64 -5.65
CA PHE A 168 -8.19 -8.26 -5.80
C PHE A 168 -7.25 -7.18 -5.25
N ALA A 169 -6.17 -7.57 -4.58
CA ALA A 169 -5.20 -6.63 -4.05
C ALA A 169 -3.81 -7.28 -3.90
N ASP A 170 -2.80 -6.41 -3.83
CA ASP A 170 -1.42 -6.75 -3.50
C ASP A 170 -1.02 -6.13 -2.16
N VAL A 171 -0.24 -6.86 -1.36
CA VAL A 171 0.39 -6.35 -0.14
C VAL A 171 1.62 -5.55 -0.54
N ILE A 172 1.55 -4.25 -0.41
CA ILE A 172 2.65 -3.32 -0.75
C ILE A 172 3.46 -2.86 0.47
N GLY A 173 3.04 -3.28 1.67
CA GLY A 173 3.74 -3.05 2.94
C GLY A 173 3.23 -3.95 4.04
N GLY A 174 4.10 -4.36 4.98
CA GLY A 174 3.73 -5.22 6.10
C GLY A 174 3.57 -6.71 5.76
N MET A 175 4.26 -7.20 4.71
CA MET A 175 4.27 -8.63 4.39
C MET A 175 4.92 -9.47 5.50
N ASP A 176 5.81 -8.88 6.28
CA ASP A 176 6.38 -9.46 7.50
C ASP A 176 5.31 -9.72 8.57
N VAL A 177 4.34 -8.80 8.72
CA VAL A 177 3.18 -8.98 9.61
C VAL A 177 2.32 -10.16 9.14
N VAL A 178 2.02 -10.24 7.84
CA VAL A 178 1.28 -11.37 7.26
C VAL A 178 1.99 -12.69 7.50
N THR A 179 3.31 -12.73 7.26
CA THR A 179 4.14 -13.92 7.48
C THR A 179 4.20 -14.29 8.96
N GLN A 180 4.27 -13.29 9.84
CA GLN A 180 4.22 -13.51 11.29
C GLN A 180 2.90 -14.15 11.71
N ILE A 181 1.75 -13.65 11.22
CA ILE A 181 0.43 -14.26 11.49
C ILE A 181 0.42 -15.71 10.99
N GLY A 182 0.90 -15.93 9.76
CA GLY A 182 1.01 -17.27 9.17
C GLY A 182 1.90 -18.22 9.99
N GLY A 183 2.96 -17.71 10.63
CA GLY A 183 3.89 -18.46 11.47
C GLY A 183 3.39 -18.79 12.86
N LEU A 184 2.37 -18.11 13.37
CA LEU A 184 1.88 -18.31 14.74
C LEU A 184 1.40 -19.74 14.99
N ALA A 185 1.44 -20.14 16.26
CA ALA A 185 0.77 -21.35 16.72
C ALA A 185 -0.75 -21.23 16.49
N THR A 186 -1.39 -22.35 16.21
CA THR A 186 -2.82 -22.36 15.89
C THR A 186 -3.58 -23.30 16.82
N LEU A 187 -4.81 -22.92 17.13
CA LEU A 187 -5.79 -23.78 17.78
C LEU A 187 -6.88 -24.14 16.80
N LYS A 188 -7.22 -25.43 16.73
CA LYS A 188 -8.44 -25.89 16.04
C LYS A 188 -9.65 -25.40 16.79
N THR A 189 -10.60 -24.85 16.09
CA THR A 189 -11.86 -24.34 16.63
C THR A 189 -13.03 -24.89 15.85
N SER A 190 -14.25 -24.70 16.37
CA SER A 190 -15.47 -25.11 15.67
C SER A 190 -15.70 -24.39 14.32
N TYR A 191 -15.04 -23.27 14.08
CA TYR A 191 -15.15 -22.48 12.82
C TYR A 191 -13.93 -22.64 11.89
N SER A 192 -12.87 -23.33 12.35
CA SER A 192 -11.69 -23.54 11.52
C SER A 192 -10.98 -24.85 11.87
N ALA A 193 -11.06 -25.81 10.97
CA ALA A 193 -10.31 -27.06 11.07
C ALA A 193 -8.80 -26.85 10.94
N ASP A 194 -8.37 -25.79 10.25
CA ASP A 194 -6.95 -25.46 10.01
C ASP A 194 -6.31 -24.70 11.18
N GLY A 195 -7.13 -24.08 12.01
CA GLY A 195 -6.73 -23.42 13.25
C GLY A 195 -6.69 -21.89 13.19
N THR A 196 -7.03 -21.29 14.30
CA THR A 196 -6.98 -19.84 14.54
C THR A 196 -5.59 -19.48 15.07
N PRO A 197 -4.87 -18.55 14.45
CA PRO A 197 -3.57 -18.09 14.93
C PRO A 197 -3.71 -17.31 16.24
N TYR A 198 -2.79 -17.51 17.17
CA TYR A 198 -2.78 -16.79 18.45
C TYR A 198 -1.37 -16.40 18.88
N LEU A 199 -1.30 -15.30 19.61
CA LEU A 199 -0.09 -14.83 20.27
C LEU A 199 0.03 -15.54 21.63
N SER A 200 1.11 -16.28 21.84
CA SER A 200 1.44 -16.82 23.15
C SER A 200 1.93 -15.68 24.05
N THR A 201 1.10 -15.24 24.98
CA THR A 201 1.52 -14.33 26.06
C THR A 201 1.40 -15.03 27.39
N VAL A 202 2.52 -15.22 28.07
CA VAL A 202 2.62 -16.00 29.31
C VAL A 202 2.25 -15.17 30.56
N THR A 203 1.87 -13.88 30.45
CA THR A 203 2.06 -12.96 31.57
C THR A 203 0.81 -12.36 32.22
N ASP A 204 -0.40 -12.48 31.69
CA ASP A 204 -1.49 -11.66 32.27
C ASP A 204 -2.78 -12.38 32.74
N CYS A 205 -2.84 -13.70 32.76
CA CYS A 205 -4.09 -14.41 33.08
C CYS A 205 -4.02 -15.42 34.24
N GLY A 206 -3.05 -15.32 35.11
CA GLY A 206 -2.91 -16.26 36.23
C GLY A 206 -2.67 -17.71 35.76
N PHE A 207 -3.40 -18.69 36.30
CA PHE A 207 -3.24 -20.10 35.95
C PHE A 207 -3.89 -20.53 34.62
N ASN A 208 -4.52 -19.61 33.86
CA ASN A 208 -5.17 -19.90 32.58
C ASN A 208 -4.34 -19.33 31.43
N PHE A 209 -4.12 -20.13 30.37
CA PHE A 209 -3.48 -19.67 29.14
C PHE A 209 -4.35 -18.63 28.44
N CYS A 210 -3.93 -17.39 28.45
CA CYS A 210 -4.55 -16.34 27.64
C CYS A 210 -4.08 -16.43 26.20
N LEU A 211 -4.94 -16.93 25.35
CA LEU A 211 -4.71 -16.93 23.92
C LEU A 211 -5.11 -15.57 23.33
N LYS A 212 -4.11 -14.72 23.04
CA LYS A 212 -4.34 -13.46 22.40
C LYS A 212 -4.51 -13.66 20.90
N LYS A 213 -5.70 -13.39 20.39
CA LYS A 213 -6.03 -13.49 18.97
C LYS A 213 -5.36 -12.36 18.19
N VAL A 214 -5.10 -12.58 16.90
CA VAL A 214 -4.73 -11.50 15.99
C VAL A 214 -6.00 -10.80 15.55
N ILE A 215 -6.13 -9.55 15.94
CA ILE A 215 -7.32 -8.72 15.77
C ILE A 215 -7.05 -7.62 14.74
N ILE A 216 -7.97 -7.40 13.83
CA ILE A 216 -8.01 -6.22 12.98
C ILE A 216 -8.60 -5.07 13.83
N GLU A 217 -7.76 -4.12 14.21
CA GLU A 217 -8.15 -2.99 15.04
C GLU A 217 -8.87 -1.92 14.21
N ASN A 218 -8.41 -1.71 12.99
CA ASN A 218 -9.01 -0.78 12.06
C ASN A 218 -8.57 -1.07 10.62
N ILE A 219 -9.40 -0.72 9.65
CA ILE A 219 -8.99 -0.58 8.24
C ILE A 219 -9.46 0.78 7.78
N TYR A 220 -8.60 1.52 7.10
CA TYR A 220 -8.94 2.80 6.52
C TYR A 220 -8.27 2.96 5.15
N THR A 221 -8.89 3.74 4.31
CA THR A 221 -8.29 4.12 3.05
C THR A 221 -7.27 5.21 3.31
N SER A 222 -6.04 5.00 2.85
CA SER A 222 -5.13 6.13 2.69
C SER A 222 -5.79 7.10 1.71
N LYS A 223 -5.68 8.40 1.97
CA LYS A 223 -6.19 9.41 1.02
C LYS A 223 -5.75 9.04 -0.38
N VAL A 224 -6.70 9.11 -1.32
CA VAL A 224 -6.44 8.88 -2.73
C VAL A 224 -5.18 9.61 -3.12
N VAL A 225 -4.17 8.86 -3.52
CA VAL A 225 -3.01 9.44 -4.16
C VAL A 225 -3.44 9.71 -5.59
N ASP A 226 -3.91 10.92 -5.79
CA ASP A 226 -4.07 11.42 -7.13
C ASP A 226 -2.70 11.47 -7.82
N SER A 227 -2.69 11.63 -9.13
CA SER A 227 -1.46 11.76 -9.92
C SER A 227 -0.60 12.97 -9.52
N THR A 228 -1.03 13.73 -8.52
CA THR A 228 -0.40 14.95 -8.01
C THR A 228 0.32 14.74 -6.68
N SER A 229 0.29 13.55 -6.12
CA SER A 229 0.88 13.25 -4.81
C SER A 229 1.78 12.01 -4.85
N SER A 230 2.85 12.02 -4.07
CA SER A 230 3.71 10.86 -3.79
C SER A 230 3.53 10.35 -2.36
N ILE A 231 3.64 9.04 -2.19
CA ILE A 231 3.62 8.40 -0.87
C ILE A 231 5.03 7.95 -0.50
N THR A 232 5.43 8.27 0.72
CA THR A 232 6.61 7.68 1.36
C THR A 232 6.17 6.84 2.54
N ARG A 233 6.50 5.55 2.52
CA ARG A 233 6.30 4.62 3.62
C ARG A 233 7.62 4.34 4.29
N VAL A 234 7.66 4.44 5.60
CA VAL A 234 8.85 4.14 6.38
C VAL A 234 8.53 3.06 7.40
N THR A 235 9.18 1.94 7.26
CA THR A 235 9.13 0.85 8.23
C THR A 235 10.36 0.95 9.14
N VAL A 236 10.14 0.95 10.44
CA VAL A 236 11.22 0.93 11.45
C VAL A 236 11.33 -0.47 12.01
N ASN A 237 12.44 -1.13 11.73
CA ASN A 237 12.77 -2.45 12.27
C ASN A 237 13.63 -2.34 13.53
N GLY A 238 13.27 -3.10 14.56
CA GLY A 238 13.96 -3.09 15.84
C GLY A 238 13.55 -1.91 16.73
N THR A 239 14.09 -1.91 17.95
CA THR A 239 13.91 -0.82 18.91
C THR A 239 15.13 0.10 18.89
N GLY A 240 15.01 1.26 19.49
CA GLY A 240 16.17 2.13 19.76
C GLY A 240 16.41 3.21 18.71
N GLY A 241 15.40 3.57 17.93
CA GLY A 241 15.52 4.70 17.02
C GLY A 241 14.18 5.31 16.63
N LYS A 242 14.26 6.51 16.08
CA LYS A 242 13.15 7.28 15.57
C LYS A 242 13.46 7.77 14.16
N ILE A 243 12.46 7.72 13.29
CA ILE A 243 12.53 8.35 11.98
C ILE A 243 11.57 9.53 11.94
N THR A 244 12.07 10.66 11.46
CA THR A 244 11.27 11.85 11.17
C THR A 244 11.43 12.23 9.70
N SER A 245 10.59 13.15 9.18
CA SER A 245 10.71 13.66 7.82
C SER A 245 10.84 15.17 7.78
N LEU A 246 11.48 15.67 6.73
CA LEU A 246 11.43 17.05 6.29
C LEU A 246 10.85 17.10 4.88
N PRO A 247 9.76 17.86 4.62
CA PRO A 247 8.96 18.57 5.63
C PRO A 247 8.30 17.62 6.62
N ALA A 248 7.95 18.13 7.79
CA ALA A 248 7.36 17.33 8.86
C ALA A 248 6.10 16.55 8.41
N GLY A 249 5.95 15.36 8.91
CA GLY A 249 4.80 14.47 8.60
C GLY A 249 5.01 13.02 9.02
N ILE A 250 6.27 12.56 9.09
CA ILE A 250 6.62 11.27 9.70
C ILE A 250 7.24 11.51 11.07
N SER A 251 6.76 10.76 12.05
CA SER A 251 7.36 10.59 13.37
C SER A 251 7.17 9.13 13.78
N CYS A 252 8.08 8.28 13.32
CA CYS A 252 7.98 6.83 13.39
C CYS A 252 8.97 6.26 14.40
N THR A 253 8.46 5.59 15.43
CA THR A 253 9.27 4.93 16.46
C THR A 253 8.72 3.53 16.68
N SER A 254 9.56 2.51 16.60
CA SER A 254 9.21 1.15 17.02
C SER A 254 9.54 0.96 18.50
N THR A 255 8.60 0.46 19.26
CA THR A 255 8.73 0.22 20.71
C THR A 255 8.93 -1.26 21.07
N SER A 256 8.85 -2.16 20.09
CA SER A 256 8.95 -3.61 20.28
C SER A 256 10.10 -4.19 19.46
N LYS A 257 10.87 -5.10 20.04
CA LYS A 257 11.90 -5.87 19.32
C LYS A 257 11.33 -6.80 18.24
N ALA A 258 10.09 -7.24 18.42
CA ALA A 258 9.46 -8.24 17.57
C ALA A 258 8.52 -7.63 16.50
N ALA A 259 8.27 -6.32 16.55
CA ALA A 259 7.33 -5.66 15.64
C ALA A 259 8.03 -4.53 14.89
N SER A 260 7.91 -4.54 13.57
CA SER A 260 8.17 -3.38 12.75
C SER A 260 6.99 -2.41 12.84
N LYS A 261 7.28 -1.11 12.75
CA LYS A 261 6.26 -0.07 12.66
C LYS A 261 6.38 0.67 11.35
N THR A 262 5.31 0.71 10.58
CA THR A 262 5.22 1.49 9.34
C THR A 262 4.49 2.80 9.57
N CYS A 263 5.08 3.87 9.07
CA CYS A 263 4.48 5.21 9.06
C CYS A 263 4.43 5.72 7.62
N VAL A 264 3.43 6.53 7.30
CA VAL A 264 3.14 6.97 5.94
C VAL A 264 3.13 8.50 5.86
N LEU A 265 3.72 9.03 4.80
CA LEU A 265 3.70 10.44 4.45
C LEU A 265 3.19 10.60 3.02
N THR A 266 2.16 11.40 2.84
CA THR A 266 1.68 11.84 1.51
C THR A 266 2.05 13.30 1.31
N LYS A 267 2.70 13.62 0.20
CA LYS A 267 3.09 14.99 -0.19
C LYS A 267 2.74 15.24 -1.65
N ALA A 268 2.50 16.50 -1.98
CA ALA A 268 2.29 16.91 -3.37
C ALA A 268 3.48 16.51 -4.25
N LEU A 269 3.18 16.19 -5.50
CA LEU A 269 4.17 15.78 -6.50
C LEU A 269 5.32 16.79 -6.58
N GLY A 270 6.54 16.28 -6.52
CA GLY A 270 7.76 17.09 -6.58
C GLY A 270 8.13 17.78 -5.27
N THR A 271 7.36 17.64 -4.19
CA THR A 271 7.78 18.13 -2.87
C THR A 271 9.04 17.36 -2.44
N PRO A 272 10.17 18.02 -2.21
CA PRO A 272 11.36 17.35 -1.69
C PRO A 272 11.05 16.73 -0.31
N VAL A 273 11.39 15.48 -0.14
CA VAL A 273 11.25 14.76 1.14
C VAL A 273 12.61 14.24 1.55
N SER A 274 12.97 14.44 2.81
CA SER A 274 14.15 13.82 3.41
C SER A 274 13.75 13.07 4.67
N LEU A 275 14.32 11.88 4.87
CA LEU A 275 14.16 11.09 6.08
C LEU A 275 15.35 11.30 7.01
N ILE A 276 15.07 11.48 8.29
CA ILE A 276 16.07 11.69 9.33
C ILE A 276 15.96 10.55 10.33
N SER A 277 17.04 9.79 10.50
CA SER A 277 17.16 8.78 11.53
C SER A 277 17.81 9.36 12.78
N THR A 278 17.24 9.04 13.93
CA THR A 278 17.75 9.44 15.24
C THR A 278 17.85 8.21 16.14
N PRO A 279 19.03 7.59 16.25
CA PRO A 279 19.23 6.46 17.18
C PRO A 279 19.06 6.93 18.63
N SER A 280 18.48 6.10 19.45
CA SER A 280 18.40 6.27 20.91
C SER A 280 19.77 5.97 21.57
N LYS A 281 19.96 6.42 22.80
CA LYS A 281 21.19 6.14 23.56
C LYS A 281 21.48 4.63 23.62
N GLY A 282 22.69 4.22 23.21
CA GLY A 282 23.12 2.83 23.17
C GLY A 282 22.65 2.05 21.93
N TYR A 283 22.09 2.72 20.94
CA TYR A 283 21.69 2.13 19.65
C TYR A 283 22.37 2.86 18.50
N GLU A 284 22.44 2.17 17.37
CA GLU A 284 22.92 2.72 16.12
C GLU A 284 21.97 2.37 14.98
N MET A 285 21.98 3.15 13.93
CA MET A 285 21.30 2.82 12.70
C MET A 285 22.17 1.91 11.85
N ARG A 286 21.66 0.74 11.48
CA ARG A 286 22.33 -0.25 10.62
C ARG A 286 22.18 0.05 9.14
N GLY A 287 21.26 0.92 8.77
CA GLY A 287 21.08 1.40 7.40
C GLY A 287 19.63 1.47 6.95
N TRP A 288 19.49 1.94 5.73
CA TRP A 288 18.25 1.98 4.97
C TRP A 288 18.22 0.84 3.96
N SER A 289 17.03 0.29 3.72
CA SER A 289 16.76 -0.70 2.69
C SER A 289 15.41 -0.46 1.99
N GLY A 290 15.05 -1.29 1.02
CA GLY A 290 13.90 -1.09 0.14
C GLY A 290 14.24 -0.07 -0.95
N ASP A 291 13.33 0.85 -1.22
CA ASP A 291 13.57 1.95 -2.19
C ASP A 291 14.56 3.01 -1.67
N CYS A 292 14.95 2.89 -0.41
CA CYS A 292 15.93 3.69 0.29
C CYS A 292 17.16 2.86 0.58
N GLN A 293 18.34 3.36 0.25
CA GLN A 293 19.59 2.61 0.45
C GLN A 293 20.67 3.50 1.10
N GLY A 294 21.60 2.84 1.78
CA GLY A 294 22.76 3.49 2.39
C GLY A 294 22.59 3.80 3.86
N PHE A 295 23.47 4.70 4.35
CA PHE A 295 23.58 5.06 5.78
C PHE A 295 23.41 6.56 6.04
N THR A 296 23.17 7.34 5.00
CA THR A 296 23.08 8.81 5.12
C THR A 296 21.85 9.26 5.91
N THR A 297 22.01 10.30 6.68
CA THR A 297 20.92 11.01 7.34
C THR A 297 21.27 12.52 7.38
N PRO A 298 20.43 13.41 6.87
CA PRO A 298 19.16 13.18 6.18
C PRO A 298 19.31 12.40 4.88
N LEU A 299 18.35 11.49 4.61
CA LEU A 299 18.26 10.75 3.36
C LEU A 299 17.27 11.45 2.41
N PRO A 300 17.73 12.09 1.33
CA PRO A 300 16.84 12.72 0.36
C PRO A 300 16.13 11.64 -0.50
N LEU A 301 14.86 11.87 -0.78
CA LEU A 301 14.04 10.96 -1.58
C LEU A 301 13.64 11.58 -2.91
N THR A 302 13.68 10.77 -3.95
CA THR A 302 13.05 11.10 -5.23
C THR A 302 11.53 10.84 -5.11
N THR A 303 10.72 11.88 -5.25
CA THR A 303 9.26 11.80 -5.14
C THR A 303 8.54 11.89 -6.48
N LYS A 304 9.28 12.01 -7.57
CA LYS A 304 8.76 12.06 -8.94
C LYS A 304 9.69 11.31 -9.90
N ILE A 305 9.12 10.77 -10.95
CA ILE A 305 9.85 10.21 -12.10
C ILE A 305 9.35 10.93 -13.33
N THR A 306 10.25 11.44 -14.16
CA THR A 306 9.92 12.03 -15.46
C THR A 306 10.39 11.08 -16.55
N ASP A 307 9.47 10.65 -17.40
CA ASP A 307 9.82 9.90 -18.62
C ASP A 307 10.47 10.85 -19.61
N GLU A 308 11.70 10.59 -19.98
CA GLU A 308 12.48 11.48 -20.84
C GLU A 308 11.96 11.52 -22.28
N THR A 309 11.24 10.50 -22.72
CA THR A 309 10.68 10.42 -24.07
C THR A 309 9.36 11.18 -24.17
N THR A 310 8.45 10.90 -23.26
CA THR A 310 7.09 11.48 -23.26
C THR A 310 7.00 12.80 -22.49
N LYS A 311 8.04 13.14 -21.70
CA LYS A 311 8.07 14.28 -20.76
C LYS A 311 6.95 14.25 -19.70
N VAL A 312 6.31 13.10 -19.54
CA VAL A 312 5.29 12.90 -18.49
C VAL A 312 5.98 12.69 -17.14
N THR A 313 5.55 13.44 -16.15
CA THR A 313 6.03 13.31 -14.76
C THR A 313 4.99 12.56 -13.94
N THR A 314 5.40 11.47 -13.32
CA THR A 314 4.57 10.64 -12.45
C THR A 314 5.08 10.65 -11.01
N PRO A 315 4.20 10.43 -10.02
CA PRO A 315 4.63 10.25 -8.64
C PRO A 315 5.53 9.03 -8.49
N LYS A 316 6.61 9.17 -7.74
CA LYS A 316 7.37 8.03 -7.24
C LYS A 316 7.00 7.78 -5.78
N ASN A 317 6.40 6.63 -5.52
CA ASN A 317 6.20 6.15 -4.16
C ASN A 317 7.50 5.51 -3.66
N ASN A 318 7.78 5.65 -2.37
CA ASN A 318 8.97 5.10 -1.75
C ASN A 318 8.58 4.22 -0.57
N ASN A 319 9.11 3.00 -0.52
CA ASN A 319 8.98 2.08 0.59
C ASN A 319 10.37 1.90 1.22
N CYS A 320 10.60 2.55 2.35
CA CYS A 320 11.89 2.61 3.02
C CYS A 320 11.85 1.81 4.31
N THR A 321 12.88 1.03 4.58
CA THR A 321 13.04 0.34 5.86
C THR A 321 14.28 0.87 6.55
N ALA A 322 14.11 1.34 7.79
CA ALA A 322 15.20 1.74 8.67
C ALA A 322 15.44 0.67 9.73
N THR A 323 16.67 0.20 9.87
CA THR A 323 17.03 -0.82 10.85
C THR A 323 17.92 -0.23 11.94
N PHE A 324 17.52 -0.41 13.19
CA PHE A 324 18.28 -0.04 14.38
C PHE A 324 18.70 -1.27 15.17
N ALA A 325 19.90 -1.25 15.70
CA ALA A 325 20.42 -2.30 16.56
C ALA A 325 21.15 -1.71 17.78
N LYS A 326 21.26 -2.51 18.84
CA LYS A 326 22.06 -2.12 20.01
C LYS A 326 23.55 -2.11 19.64
N ILE A 327 24.29 -1.12 20.10
CA ILE A 327 25.74 -1.04 19.86
C ILE A 327 26.40 -2.27 20.47
N GLY A 328 27.21 -2.98 19.66
CA GLY A 328 27.90 -4.19 20.07
C GLY A 328 27.06 -5.49 20.03
N SER A 329 25.91 -5.47 19.35
CA SER A 329 25.07 -6.68 19.10
C SER A 329 25.28 -7.22 17.69
#